data_a07a518f8639f82e1add72816fadb2cf
#
_entry.id   a07a518f8639f82e1add72816fadb2cf
#
_cell.length_a   1.000
_cell.length_b   1.000
_cell.length_c   1.000
_cell.angle_alpha   90.00
_cell.angle_beta   90.00
_cell.angle_gamma   90.00
#
_symmetry.space_group_name_H-M   'P 1'
#
loop_
_entity.id
_entity.type
_entity.pdbx_description
1 polymer ?
#
loop_
_entity_poly.entity_id
_entity_poly.type
_entity_poly.pdbx_seq_one_letter_code
_entity_poly.pdbx_strand_id
1 'polypeptide(L)'
;MKKRNLELYLHIPFRVRKCNYCDFFSASGTEEEQAAYVSAMVQEIQSYQELSGEYEVQTIFLGGGTPSLLTPEQIEQIFNAIYHTFSVNENAEITMEMNPGTVDIEKLHAMKAAGVNRLSIGLQSAQNEELKMLGRIHTFEE
;
A
#
# COMPACT_ATOMS: atom_id res chain seq x y z
N MET A 1 -30.75 3.58 7.43
CA MET A 1 -30.45 4.16 6.10
C MET A 1 -29.38 3.32 5.40
N LYS A 2 -29.45 3.21 4.09
CA LYS A 2 -28.43 2.51 3.32
C LYS A 2 -27.17 3.38 3.30
N LYS A 3 -26.03 2.85 3.74
CA LYS A 3 -24.73 3.54 3.65
C LYS A 3 -24.35 3.81 2.18
N ARG A 4 -23.61 4.87 1.97
CA ARG A 4 -23.03 5.22 0.66
C ARG A 4 -21.74 4.44 0.44
N ASN A 5 -21.48 4.04 -0.79
CA ASN A 5 -20.22 3.38 -1.13
C ASN A 5 -19.04 4.35 -1.02
N LEU A 6 -17.94 3.86 -0.49
CA LEU A 6 -16.68 4.58 -0.35
C LEU A 6 -15.53 3.74 -0.88
N GLU A 7 -14.60 4.38 -1.53
CA GLU A 7 -13.33 3.81 -1.97
C GLU A 7 -12.20 4.54 -1.26
N LEU A 8 -11.26 3.79 -0.70
CA LEU A 8 -10.08 4.35 -0.03
C LEU A 8 -8.85 4.15 -0.91
N TYR A 9 -8.16 5.23 -1.22
CA TYR A 9 -6.84 5.22 -1.82
C TYR A 9 -5.82 5.77 -0.82
N LEU A 10 -4.81 4.96 -0.50
CA LEU A 10 -3.73 5.36 0.38
C LEU A 10 -2.44 5.46 -0.44
N HIS A 11 -1.86 6.66 -0.46
CA HIS A 11 -0.63 6.91 -1.19
C HIS A 11 0.58 6.66 -0.31
N ILE A 12 1.44 5.72 -0.71
CA ILE A 12 2.70 5.41 -0.04
C ILE A 12 3.84 5.88 -0.94
N PRO A 13 4.45 7.05 -0.68
CA PRO A 13 5.36 7.70 -1.63
C PRO A 13 6.77 7.12 -1.65
N PHE A 14 7.09 6.19 -0.77
CA PHE A 14 8.45 5.68 -0.60
C PHE A 14 8.84 4.65 -1.64
N ARG A 15 10.12 4.67 -2.04
CA ARG A 15 10.74 3.70 -2.93
C ARG A 15 12.25 3.62 -2.67
N VAL A 16 12.84 2.48 -3.00
CA VAL A 16 14.29 2.29 -2.93
C VAL A 16 14.98 3.12 -4.02
N ARG A 17 14.44 3.08 -5.24
CA ARG A 17 14.97 3.77 -6.40
C ARG A 17 13.86 4.16 -7.37
N LYS A 18 13.92 5.38 -7.90
CA LYS A 18 13.00 5.83 -8.95
C LYS A 18 13.38 5.20 -10.29
N CYS A 19 12.43 4.51 -10.93
CA CYS A 19 12.62 3.95 -12.28
C CYS A 19 12.60 5.04 -13.35
N ASN A 20 13.31 4.84 -14.46
CA ASN A 20 13.49 5.83 -15.52
C ASN A 20 12.19 6.31 -16.18
N TYR A 21 11.14 5.47 -16.16
CA TYR A 21 9.84 5.75 -16.78
C TYR A 21 8.79 6.28 -15.78
N CYS A 22 9.12 6.41 -14.49
CA CYS A 22 8.12 6.64 -13.45
C CYS A 22 7.84 8.12 -13.23
N ASP A 23 6.58 8.52 -13.44
CA ASP A 23 6.06 9.88 -13.25
C ASP A 23 5.32 10.05 -11.90
N PHE A 24 5.13 8.97 -11.13
CA PHE A 24 4.41 9.04 -9.87
C PHE A 24 5.17 9.85 -8.81
N PHE A 25 4.40 10.57 -7.99
CA PHE A 25 4.96 11.27 -6.83
C PHE A 25 5.56 10.26 -5.85
N SER A 26 6.87 10.32 -5.70
CA SER A 26 7.61 9.41 -4.82
C SER A 26 8.96 9.99 -4.44
N ALA A 27 9.45 9.60 -3.27
CA ALA A 27 10.74 9.99 -2.72
C ALA A 27 11.43 8.79 -2.06
N SER A 28 12.76 8.82 -2.01
CA SER A 28 13.49 7.99 -1.06
C SER A 28 13.30 8.61 0.33
N GLY A 29 12.97 7.81 1.33
CA GLY A 29 12.81 8.26 2.70
C GLY A 29 13.64 7.43 3.66
N THR A 30 14.05 8.03 4.78
CA THR A 30 14.63 7.31 5.90
C THR A 30 13.55 6.51 6.63
N GLU A 31 13.97 5.57 7.49
CA GLU A 31 13.03 4.83 8.35
C GLU A 31 12.22 5.76 9.26
N GLU A 32 12.85 6.84 9.76
CA GLU A 32 12.22 7.85 10.60
C GLU A 32 11.16 8.65 9.83
N GLU A 33 11.46 9.05 8.59
CA GLU A 33 10.51 9.74 7.72
C GLU A 33 9.34 8.83 7.33
N GLN A 34 9.61 7.57 7.06
CA GLN A 34 8.57 6.58 6.79
C GLN A 34 7.66 6.37 8.00
N ALA A 35 8.22 6.23 9.21
CA ALA A 35 7.46 6.08 10.43
C ALA A 35 6.61 7.34 10.73
N ALA A 36 7.16 8.53 10.53
CA ALA A 36 6.44 9.79 10.70
C ALA A 36 5.28 9.92 9.70
N TYR A 37 5.50 9.53 8.45
CA TYR A 37 4.46 9.51 7.42
C TYR A 37 3.31 8.57 7.78
N VAL A 38 3.62 7.35 8.20
CA VAL A 38 2.61 6.36 8.62
C VAL A 38 1.82 6.88 9.82
N SER A 39 2.48 7.50 10.80
CA SER A 39 1.82 8.11 11.94
C SER A 39 0.85 9.23 11.51
N ALA A 40 1.26 10.09 10.59
CA ALA A 40 0.42 11.15 10.05
C ALA A 40 -0.78 10.57 9.27
N MET A 41 -0.57 9.53 8.47
CA MET A 41 -1.63 8.82 7.75
C MET A 41 -2.66 8.21 8.70
N VAL A 42 -2.21 7.59 9.78
CA VAL A 42 -3.11 7.02 10.82
C VAL A 42 -3.95 8.13 11.44
N GLN A 43 -3.37 9.29 11.76
CA GLN A 43 -4.10 10.45 12.30
C GLN A 43 -5.12 10.98 11.28
N GLU A 44 -4.75 11.06 10.00
CA GLU A 44 -5.67 11.48 8.94
C GLU A 44 -6.85 10.51 8.82
N ILE A 45 -6.61 9.20 8.79
CA ILE A 45 -7.67 8.18 8.76
C ILE A 45 -8.64 8.39 9.94
N GLN A 46 -8.12 8.55 11.14
CA GLN A 46 -8.91 8.73 12.36
C GLN A 46 -9.72 10.04 12.35
N SER A 47 -9.24 11.07 11.67
CA SER A 47 -9.95 12.36 11.57
C SER A 47 -11.29 12.26 10.84
N TYR A 48 -11.53 11.21 10.07
CA TYR A 48 -12.80 10.95 9.38
C TYR A 48 -13.85 10.22 10.23
N GLN A 49 -13.58 9.98 11.51
CA GLN A 49 -14.46 9.21 12.40
C GLN A 49 -15.92 9.71 12.41
N GLU A 50 -16.13 11.03 12.42
CA GLU A 50 -17.49 11.61 12.46
C GLU A 50 -18.25 11.38 11.15
N LEU A 51 -17.56 11.36 10.01
CA LEU A 51 -18.15 11.18 8.69
C LEU A 51 -18.32 9.71 8.32
N SER A 52 -17.55 8.83 8.91
CA SER A 52 -17.46 7.42 8.55
C SER A 52 -18.77 6.65 8.67
N GLY A 53 -19.65 7.08 9.57
CA GLY A 53 -20.96 6.44 9.80
C GLY A 53 -21.90 6.42 8.59
N GLU A 54 -21.74 7.36 7.66
CA GLU A 54 -22.56 7.47 6.46
C GLU A 54 -22.10 6.55 5.32
N TYR A 55 -20.90 5.96 5.44
CA TYR A 55 -20.23 5.24 4.36
C TYR A 55 -19.92 3.79 4.72
N GLU A 56 -19.83 2.97 3.67
CA GLU A 56 -19.30 1.62 3.73
C GLU A 56 -18.19 1.47 2.67
N VAL A 57 -17.01 1.09 3.12
CA VAL A 57 -15.84 0.93 2.24
C VAL A 57 -16.00 -0.33 1.40
N GLN A 58 -15.97 -0.18 0.08
CA GLN A 58 -16.06 -1.27 -0.90
C GLN A 58 -14.69 -1.68 -1.44
N THR A 59 -13.75 -0.73 -1.52
CA THR A 59 -12.39 -1.00 -1.99
C THR A 59 -11.36 -0.22 -1.18
N ILE A 60 -10.20 -0.84 -0.98
CA ILE A 60 -9.02 -0.20 -0.39
C ILE A 60 -7.84 -0.46 -1.34
N PHE A 61 -7.12 0.59 -1.71
CA PHE A 61 -5.97 0.50 -2.58
C PHE A 61 -4.78 1.24 -1.97
N LEU A 62 -3.70 0.50 -1.69
CA LEU A 62 -2.42 1.07 -1.30
C LEU A 62 -1.51 1.10 -2.52
N GLY A 63 -1.16 2.30 -2.95
CA GLY A 63 -0.35 2.52 -4.15
C GLY A 63 0.62 3.68 -4.01
N GLY A 64 1.23 4.06 -5.11
CA GLY A 64 2.09 5.23 -5.22
C GLY A 64 3.54 4.89 -5.54
N GLY A 65 4.42 4.93 -4.56
CA GLY A 65 5.82 4.52 -4.70
C GLY A 65 5.96 3.00 -4.68
N THR A 66 6.26 2.48 -3.51
CA THR A 66 6.36 1.03 -3.26
C THR A 66 5.75 0.71 -1.90
N PRO A 67 4.42 0.49 -1.82
CA PRO A 67 3.75 0.17 -0.55
C PRO A 67 4.35 -1.02 0.18
N SER A 68 4.91 -1.98 -0.54
CA SER A 68 5.58 -3.16 0.03
C SER A 68 6.88 -2.86 0.78
N LEU A 69 7.35 -1.61 0.80
CA LEU A 69 8.44 -1.17 1.70
C LEU A 69 7.97 -0.95 3.13
N LEU A 70 6.67 -0.82 3.38
CA LEU A 70 6.15 -0.74 4.74
C LEU A 70 6.53 -1.98 5.55
N THR A 71 6.82 -1.78 6.84
CA THR A 71 7.07 -2.90 7.75
C THR A 71 5.75 -3.62 8.09
N PRO A 72 5.80 -4.88 8.57
CA PRO A 72 4.61 -5.56 9.06
C PRO A 72 3.81 -4.75 10.09
N GLU A 73 4.52 -4.09 11.02
CA GLU A 73 3.92 -3.27 12.06
C GLU A 73 3.23 -2.02 11.49
N GLN A 74 3.82 -1.39 10.46
CA GLN A 74 3.24 -0.24 9.79
C GLN A 74 1.99 -0.62 9.00
N ILE A 75 2.00 -1.77 8.35
CA ILE A 75 0.81 -2.33 7.67
C ILE A 75 -0.30 -2.53 8.70
N GLU A 76 -0.01 -3.18 9.81
CA GLU A 76 -0.97 -3.40 10.89
C GLU A 76 -1.54 -2.09 11.44
N GLN A 77 -0.69 -1.08 11.70
CA GLN A 77 -1.12 0.23 12.20
C GLN A 77 -2.11 0.92 11.26
N ILE A 78 -1.83 0.92 9.96
CA ILE A 78 -2.69 1.53 8.94
C ILE A 78 -4.04 0.81 8.88
N PHE A 79 -4.03 -0.51 8.78
CA PHE A 79 -5.27 -1.28 8.66
C PHE A 79 -6.10 -1.26 9.94
N ASN A 80 -5.47 -1.29 11.11
CA ASN A 80 -6.18 -1.09 12.39
C ASN A 80 -6.89 0.26 12.43
N ALA A 81 -6.23 1.34 11.99
CA ALA A 81 -6.86 2.65 11.90
C ALA A 81 -8.06 2.66 10.95
N ILE A 82 -7.94 2.01 9.78
CA ILE A 82 -9.05 1.89 8.82
C ILE A 82 -10.24 1.14 9.43
N TYR A 83 -10.02 -0.03 10.00
CA TYR A 83 -11.09 -0.87 10.56
C TYR A 83 -11.74 -0.27 11.81
N HIS A 84 -11.02 0.54 12.59
CA HIS A 84 -11.59 1.26 13.72
C HIS A 84 -12.39 2.50 13.29
N THR A 85 -12.03 3.10 12.16
CA THR A 85 -12.68 4.33 11.69
C THR A 85 -13.85 4.04 10.77
N PHE A 86 -13.71 3.10 9.85
CA PHE A 86 -14.68 2.84 8.80
C PHE A 86 -15.36 1.48 8.93
N SER A 87 -16.60 1.41 8.47
CA SER A 87 -17.25 0.13 8.17
C SER A 87 -16.73 -0.39 6.84
N VAL A 88 -15.97 -1.46 6.85
CA VAL A 88 -15.45 -2.11 5.64
C VAL A 88 -16.35 -3.28 5.28
N ASN A 89 -16.80 -3.33 4.02
CA ASN A 89 -17.61 -4.43 3.51
C ASN A 89 -16.82 -5.75 3.61
N GLU A 90 -17.47 -6.82 4.02
CA GLU A 90 -16.85 -8.15 4.16
C GLU A 90 -16.27 -8.70 2.85
N ASN A 91 -16.81 -8.26 1.71
CA ASN A 91 -16.34 -8.61 0.37
C ASN A 91 -15.51 -7.50 -0.29
N ALA A 92 -15.02 -6.52 0.48
CA ALA A 92 -14.22 -5.44 -0.06
C ALA A 92 -12.96 -5.94 -0.78
N GLU A 93 -12.67 -5.37 -1.95
CA GLU A 93 -11.37 -5.60 -2.60
C GLU A 93 -10.31 -4.77 -1.89
N ILE A 94 -9.28 -5.42 -1.39
CA ILE A 94 -8.16 -4.78 -0.69
C ILE A 94 -6.88 -5.08 -1.47
N THR A 95 -6.42 -4.10 -2.21
CA THR A 95 -5.25 -4.20 -3.10
C THR A 95 -4.05 -3.49 -2.52
N MET A 96 -2.89 -4.11 -2.64
CA MET A 96 -1.60 -3.51 -2.32
C MET A 96 -0.64 -3.67 -3.49
N GLU A 97 -0.03 -2.57 -3.91
CA GLU A 97 1.05 -2.59 -4.90
C GLU A 97 2.34 -3.09 -4.26
N MET A 98 3.07 -3.91 -5.00
CA MET A 98 4.38 -4.40 -4.57
C MET A 98 5.35 -4.50 -5.74
N ASN A 99 6.63 -4.40 -5.42
CA ASN A 99 7.71 -4.73 -6.34
C ASN A 99 8.38 -6.03 -5.91
N PRO A 100 8.80 -6.88 -6.87
CA PRO A 100 9.62 -8.04 -6.57
C PRO A 100 10.87 -7.66 -5.76
N GLY A 101 11.32 -8.54 -4.88
CA GLY A 101 12.46 -8.29 -4.00
C GLY A 101 12.20 -7.38 -2.79
N THR A 102 11.00 -6.82 -2.65
CA THR A 102 10.64 -5.95 -1.50
C THR A 102 9.82 -6.66 -0.41
N VAL A 103 9.46 -7.90 -0.63
CA VAL A 103 8.63 -8.70 0.29
C VAL A 103 9.30 -10.02 0.63
N ASP A 104 9.12 -10.42 1.87
CA ASP A 104 9.43 -11.74 2.41
C ASP A 104 8.15 -12.42 2.89
N ILE A 105 8.28 -13.64 3.37
CA ILE A 105 7.14 -14.43 3.83
C ILE A 105 6.44 -13.80 5.03
N GLU A 106 7.18 -13.18 5.93
CA GLU A 106 6.63 -12.50 7.11
C GLU A 106 5.75 -11.32 6.70
N LYS A 107 6.22 -10.50 5.77
CA LYS A 107 5.46 -9.37 5.24
C LYS A 107 4.21 -9.82 4.47
N LEU A 108 4.29 -10.89 3.69
CA LEU A 108 3.12 -11.47 3.02
C LEU A 108 2.08 -11.98 4.03
N HIS A 109 2.52 -12.59 5.13
CA HIS A 109 1.62 -12.97 6.22
C HIS A 109 0.95 -11.75 6.87
N ALA A 110 1.70 -10.68 7.11
CA ALA A 110 1.15 -9.44 7.65
C ALA A 110 0.12 -8.80 6.72
N MET A 111 0.40 -8.73 5.42
CA MET A 111 -0.56 -8.26 4.41
C MET A 111 -1.84 -9.08 4.43
N LYS A 112 -1.72 -10.40 4.42
CA LYS A 112 -2.88 -11.30 4.47
C LYS A 112 -3.68 -11.15 5.76
N ALA A 113 -3.01 -11.07 6.91
CA ALA A 113 -3.65 -10.87 8.20
C ALA A 113 -4.37 -9.51 8.28
N ALA A 114 -3.85 -8.48 7.63
CA ALA A 114 -4.49 -7.17 7.50
C ALA A 114 -5.72 -7.16 6.58
N GLY A 115 -5.95 -8.24 5.81
CA GLY A 115 -7.09 -8.38 4.92
C GLY A 115 -6.79 -8.12 3.44
N VAL A 116 -5.53 -7.90 3.07
CA VAL A 116 -5.14 -7.77 1.65
C VAL A 116 -5.50 -9.05 0.91
N ASN A 117 -6.32 -8.92 -0.14
CA ASN A 117 -6.82 -10.04 -0.94
C ASN A 117 -6.44 -9.94 -2.43
N ARG A 118 -5.74 -8.88 -2.82
CA ARG A 118 -5.24 -8.67 -4.18
C ARG A 118 -3.87 -8.01 -4.14
N LEU A 119 -2.93 -8.50 -4.93
CA LEU A 119 -1.61 -7.90 -5.11
C LEU A 119 -1.46 -7.39 -6.54
N SER A 120 -0.93 -6.16 -6.67
CA SER A 120 -0.51 -5.58 -7.94
C SER A 120 1.01 -5.59 -8.00
N ILE A 121 1.58 -6.47 -8.83
CA ILE A 121 3.03 -6.74 -8.84
C ILE A 121 3.67 -6.06 -10.04
N GLY A 122 4.66 -5.19 -9.78
CA GLY A 122 5.37 -4.44 -10.79
C GLY A 122 6.53 -5.24 -11.41
N LEU A 123 6.25 -6.33 -12.10
CA LEU A 123 7.28 -7.12 -12.81
C LEU A 123 7.89 -6.34 -13.98
N GLN A 124 7.08 -5.70 -14.80
CA GLN A 124 7.40 -4.92 -16.00
C GLN A 124 7.92 -5.74 -17.19
N SER A 125 8.83 -6.68 -17.01
CA SER A 125 9.34 -7.59 -18.04
C SER A 125 9.82 -8.91 -17.45
N ALA A 126 9.75 -9.97 -18.25
CA ALA A 126 10.35 -11.28 -17.97
C ALA A 126 11.80 -11.39 -18.48
N GLN A 127 12.37 -10.28 -19.00
CA GLN A 127 13.74 -10.25 -19.52
C GLN A 127 14.59 -9.31 -18.67
N ASN A 128 15.68 -9.85 -18.09
CA ASN A 128 16.53 -9.09 -17.16
C ASN A 128 17.22 -7.89 -17.83
N GLU A 129 17.54 -7.98 -19.12
CA GLU A 129 18.13 -6.84 -19.86
C GLU A 129 17.15 -5.68 -19.99
N GLU A 130 15.87 -5.96 -20.26
CA GLU A 130 14.83 -4.93 -20.33
C GLU A 130 14.57 -4.31 -18.95
N LEU A 131 14.51 -5.13 -17.88
CA LEU A 131 14.37 -4.64 -16.51
C LEU A 131 15.50 -3.67 -16.15
N LYS A 132 16.73 -4.01 -16.54
CA LYS A 132 17.91 -3.17 -16.34
C LYS A 132 17.83 -1.84 -17.10
N MET A 133 17.38 -1.88 -18.36
CA MET A 133 17.16 -0.68 -19.18
C MET A 133 16.09 0.25 -18.59
N LEU A 134 15.03 -0.31 -17.99
CA LEU A 134 13.98 0.42 -17.31
C LEU A 134 14.41 0.99 -15.94
N GLY A 135 15.61 0.63 -15.46
CA GLY A 135 16.11 1.03 -14.15
C GLY A 135 15.51 0.24 -12.99
N ARG A 136 14.99 -0.96 -13.26
CA ARG A 136 14.49 -1.87 -12.22
C ARG A 136 15.66 -2.50 -11.45
N ILE A 137 15.46 -2.75 -10.16
CA ILE A 137 16.47 -3.32 -9.27
C ILE A 137 16.28 -4.82 -9.04
N HIS A 138 15.17 -5.39 -9.52
CA HIS A 138 14.88 -6.82 -9.42
C HIS A 138 15.18 -7.56 -10.73
N THR A 139 15.26 -8.87 -10.63
CA THR A 139 15.33 -9.80 -11.76
C THR A 139 14.01 -10.56 -11.94
N PHE A 140 13.87 -11.27 -13.07
CA PHE A 140 12.69 -12.09 -13.31
C PHE A 140 12.61 -13.28 -12.33
N GLU A 141 13.74 -13.77 -11.87
CA GLU A 141 13.84 -14.92 -10.97
C GLU A 141 13.43 -14.60 -9.53
N GLU A 142 13.49 -13.33 -9.12
CA GLU A 142 13.03 -12.85 -7.82
C GLU A 142 11.49 -12.72 -7.77
#